data_1968eef59c068840f279dc9214797ba5
#
_entry.id   1968eef59c068840f279dc9214797ba5
#
_cell.length_a   1.000
_cell.length_b   1.000
_cell.length_c   1.000
_cell.angle_alpha   90.00
_cell.angle_beta   90.00
_cell.angle_gamma   90.00
#
_symmetry.space_group_name_H-M   'P 1'
#
loop_
_entity.id
_entity.type
_entity.pdbx_description
1 polymer ?
#
loop_
_entity_poly.entity_id
_entity_poly.type
_entity_poly.pdbx_seq_one_letter_code
_entity_poly.pdbx_strand_id
1 'polypeptide(L)'
;MPSLDETFDALTTHLRHPESLNPAKSDPFFYFVHDPAETLTVKQKVAIWSSMLRNEGWAIDQVSLSKLIWEIVDASGRWDEWLTLEPEADPDAMNEAIANVLRTDNALVESLASHVSHEQPRKMVFVTDTIALHPYFRARSLESGLHDRVKVPTVIFYPGRRSGQYGLHFLGFYEFDGNYRATLLGGLE
;
A
#
# COMPACT_ATOMS: atom_id res chain seq x y z
N MET A 1 -12.49 8.95 -15.45
CA MET A 1 -11.62 8.90 -14.25
C MET A 1 -11.08 10.29 -13.94
N PRO A 2 -11.04 10.75 -12.68
CA PRO A 2 -10.32 11.96 -12.34
C PRO A 2 -8.83 11.78 -12.69
N SER A 3 -8.16 12.87 -13.06
CA SER A 3 -6.72 12.85 -13.31
C SER A 3 -5.93 12.55 -12.03
N LEU A 4 -4.68 12.14 -12.17
CA LEU A 4 -3.80 11.91 -11.02
C LEU A 4 -3.63 13.17 -10.16
N ASP A 5 -3.59 14.35 -10.78
CA ASP A 5 -3.44 15.60 -10.05
C ASP A 5 -4.74 15.98 -9.32
N GLU A 6 -5.91 15.81 -9.92
CA GLU A 6 -7.20 15.99 -9.22
C GLU A 6 -7.34 15.01 -8.04
N THR A 7 -6.87 13.77 -8.18
CA THR A 7 -6.87 12.79 -7.09
C THR A 7 -5.92 13.22 -5.96
N PHE A 8 -4.76 13.80 -6.31
CA PHE A 8 -3.83 14.33 -5.32
C PHE A 8 -4.38 15.58 -4.62
N ASP A 9 -5.09 16.46 -5.34
CA ASP A 9 -5.78 17.62 -4.76
C ASP A 9 -6.88 17.18 -3.78
N ALA A 10 -7.62 16.10 -4.10
CA ALA A 10 -8.58 15.51 -3.17
C ALA A 10 -7.88 14.98 -1.90
N LEU A 11 -6.73 14.30 -2.02
CA LEU A 11 -5.92 13.86 -0.88
C LEU A 11 -5.51 15.07 -0.02
N THR A 12 -4.92 16.11 -0.62
CA THR A 12 -4.47 17.30 0.13
C THR A 12 -5.63 18.01 0.83
N THR A 13 -6.82 17.98 0.25
CA THR A 13 -8.03 18.51 0.88
C THR A 13 -8.37 17.73 2.15
N HIS A 14 -8.32 16.39 2.12
CA HIS A 14 -8.51 15.56 3.31
C HIS A 14 -7.45 15.84 4.38
N LEU A 15 -6.19 16.04 3.99
CA LEU A 15 -5.08 16.32 4.92
C LEU A 15 -5.22 17.67 5.64
N ARG A 16 -5.95 18.63 5.07
CA ARG A 16 -6.22 19.93 5.67
C ARG A 16 -7.37 19.90 6.67
N HIS A 17 -8.16 18.82 6.71
CA HIS A 17 -9.26 18.66 7.65
C HIS A 17 -8.84 17.82 8.86
N PRO A 18 -8.64 18.40 10.07
CA PRO A 18 -8.19 17.67 11.25
C PRO A 18 -9.08 16.49 11.63
N GLU A 19 -10.38 16.58 11.34
CA GLU A 19 -11.35 15.50 11.59
C GLU A 19 -11.06 14.23 10.79
N SER A 20 -10.56 14.39 9.54
CA SER A 20 -10.22 13.27 8.64
C SER A 20 -8.94 12.55 9.06
N LEU A 21 -8.15 13.14 9.93
CA LEU A 21 -6.86 12.64 10.39
C LEU A 21 -6.91 12.15 11.84
N ASN A 22 -8.10 12.19 12.48
CA ASN A 22 -8.24 11.82 13.88
C ASN A 22 -8.34 10.28 14.05
N PRO A 23 -7.29 9.59 14.53
CA PRO A 23 -7.29 8.13 14.68
C PRO A 23 -8.38 7.61 15.63
N ALA A 24 -8.92 8.48 16.50
CA ALA A 24 -10.01 8.11 17.40
C ALA A 24 -11.38 7.99 16.68
N LYS A 25 -11.49 8.56 15.48
CA LYS A 25 -12.74 8.49 14.67
C LYS A 25 -12.65 7.43 13.57
N SER A 26 -11.52 7.37 12.88
CA SER A 26 -11.21 6.38 11.85
C SER A 26 -9.70 6.33 11.64
N ASP A 27 -9.19 5.18 11.21
CA ASP A 27 -7.79 5.11 10.78
C ASP A 27 -7.53 6.13 9.68
N PRO A 28 -6.50 6.98 9.79
CA PRO A 28 -6.12 7.94 8.74
C PRO A 28 -5.44 7.22 7.57
N PHE A 29 -6.18 6.34 6.92
CA PHE A 29 -5.71 5.42 5.91
C PHE A 29 -6.39 5.69 4.57
N PHE A 30 -5.62 5.88 3.51
CA PHE A 30 -6.09 6.30 2.21
C PHE A 30 -5.59 5.36 1.12
N TYR A 31 -6.45 5.00 0.19
CA TYR A 31 -6.05 4.42 -1.09
C TYR A 31 -6.09 5.51 -2.18
N PHE A 32 -4.94 5.78 -2.76
CA PHE A 32 -4.81 6.57 -3.98
C PHE A 32 -4.93 5.60 -5.16
N VAL A 33 -6.14 5.47 -5.70
CA VAL A 33 -6.45 4.50 -6.75
C VAL A 33 -6.14 5.10 -8.11
N HIS A 34 -5.34 4.40 -8.91
CA HIS A 34 -4.94 4.81 -10.25
C HIS A 34 -4.99 3.64 -11.23
N ASP A 35 -5.11 3.93 -12.54
CA ASP A 35 -5.03 2.88 -13.56
C ASP A 35 -3.67 2.17 -13.49
N PRO A 36 -3.62 0.84 -13.55
CA PRO A 36 -2.36 0.09 -13.59
C PRO A 36 -1.39 0.56 -14.68
N ALA A 37 -1.90 1.04 -15.82
CA ALA A 37 -1.09 1.59 -16.91
C ALA A 37 -0.36 2.89 -16.50
N GLU A 38 -0.85 3.61 -15.49
CA GLU A 38 -0.25 4.85 -14.98
C GLU A 38 0.79 4.64 -13.87
N THR A 39 1.08 3.39 -13.48
CA THR A 39 1.96 3.07 -12.33
C THR A 39 3.32 3.78 -12.42
N LEU A 40 3.95 3.82 -13.60
CA LEU A 40 5.23 4.52 -13.77
C LEU A 40 5.09 6.04 -13.63
N THR A 41 4.01 6.60 -14.15
CA THR A 41 3.71 8.03 -14.02
C THR A 41 3.47 8.39 -12.55
N VAL A 42 2.72 7.58 -11.82
CA VAL A 42 2.49 7.75 -10.38
C VAL A 42 3.81 7.69 -9.62
N LYS A 43 4.69 6.75 -9.94
CA LYS A 43 6.02 6.64 -9.30
C LYS A 43 6.86 7.91 -9.48
N GLN A 44 6.82 8.53 -10.66
CA GLN A 44 7.47 9.82 -10.91
C GLN A 44 6.80 10.97 -10.13
N LYS A 45 5.46 11.01 -10.12
CA LYS A 45 4.69 12.05 -9.43
C LYS A 45 4.83 11.97 -7.90
N VAL A 46 4.98 10.79 -7.32
CA VAL A 46 5.21 10.59 -5.87
C VAL A 46 6.40 11.40 -5.37
N ALA A 47 7.49 11.49 -6.14
CA ALA A 47 8.64 12.32 -5.77
C ALA A 47 8.29 13.81 -5.75
N ILE A 48 7.51 14.27 -6.72
CA ILE A 48 7.05 15.67 -6.83
C ILE A 48 6.08 15.99 -5.68
N TRP A 49 5.06 15.16 -5.48
CA TRP A 49 4.06 15.32 -4.43
C TRP A 49 4.69 15.28 -3.03
N SER A 50 5.66 14.39 -2.81
CA SER A 50 6.43 14.37 -1.55
C SER A 50 7.18 15.69 -1.31
N SER A 51 7.75 16.28 -2.35
CA SER A 51 8.44 17.58 -2.24
C SER A 51 7.46 18.71 -1.94
N MET A 52 6.29 18.72 -2.58
CA MET A 52 5.23 19.70 -2.31
C MET A 52 4.77 19.63 -0.85
N LEU A 53 4.47 18.44 -0.35
CA LEU A 53 4.03 18.24 1.04
C LEU A 53 5.14 18.59 2.05
N ARG A 54 6.41 18.28 1.75
CA ARG A 54 7.54 18.71 2.60
C ARG A 54 7.64 20.22 2.69
N ASN A 55 7.38 20.95 1.60
CA ASN A 55 7.34 22.41 1.61
C ASN A 55 6.17 22.96 2.45
N GLU A 56 5.08 22.18 2.61
CA GLU A 56 3.97 22.47 3.53
C GLU A 56 4.26 22.06 4.98
N GLY A 57 5.45 21.49 5.26
CA GLY A 57 5.91 21.10 6.59
C GLY A 57 5.58 19.67 6.99
N TRP A 58 5.24 18.77 6.05
CA TRP A 58 5.06 17.36 6.31
C TRP A 58 6.39 16.60 6.25
N ALA A 59 6.61 15.68 7.18
CA ALA A 59 7.66 14.68 7.11
C ALA A 59 7.13 13.46 6.35
N ILE A 60 7.61 13.25 5.11
CA ILE A 60 7.15 12.14 4.27
C ILE A 60 8.13 10.97 4.40
N ASP A 61 7.63 9.86 4.93
CA ASP A 61 8.28 8.55 4.94
C ASP A 61 7.77 7.75 3.73
N GLN A 62 8.68 7.33 2.85
CA GLN A 62 8.31 6.53 1.67
C GLN A 62 8.70 5.07 1.93
N VAL A 63 7.69 4.22 2.01
CA VAL A 63 7.84 2.79 2.23
C VAL A 63 7.53 2.04 0.94
N SER A 64 8.53 1.39 0.37
CA SER A 64 8.36 0.54 -0.81
C SER A 64 7.98 -0.88 -0.37
N LEU A 65 6.79 -1.35 -0.77
CA LEU A 65 6.37 -2.73 -0.49
C LEU A 65 7.30 -3.75 -1.17
N SER A 66 7.79 -3.44 -2.35
CA SER A 66 8.79 -4.29 -3.02
C SER A 66 10.03 -4.48 -2.14
N LYS A 67 10.54 -3.39 -1.56
CA LYS A 67 11.70 -3.45 -0.67
C LYS A 67 11.41 -4.26 0.59
N LEU A 68 10.28 -4.00 1.27
CA LEU A 68 9.89 -4.75 2.46
C LEU A 68 9.74 -6.26 2.18
N ILE A 69 9.10 -6.62 1.07
CA ILE A 69 8.93 -8.01 0.67
C ILE A 69 10.29 -8.69 0.51
N TRP A 70 11.22 -8.08 -0.21
CA TRP A 70 12.54 -8.66 -0.41
C TRP A 70 13.38 -8.71 0.87
N GLU A 71 13.30 -7.72 1.75
CA GLU A 71 13.97 -7.75 3.06
C GLU A 71 13.47 -8.91 3.92
N ILE A 72 12.15 -9.19 3.91
CA ILE A 72 11.56 -10.33 4.65
C ILE A 72 11.98 -11.66 4.02
N VAL A 73 11.97 -11.74 2.69
CA VAL A 73 12.39 -12.93 1.95
C VAL A 73 13.87 -13.23 2.20
N ASP A 74 14.74 -12.22 2.12
CA ASP A 74 16.17 -12.36 2.40
C ASP A 74 16.42 -12.82 3.85
N ALA A 75 15.71 -12.24 4.80
CA ALA A 75 15.82 -12.59 6.21
C ALA A 75 15.33 -14.00 6.54
N SER A 76 14.50 -14.61 5.67
CA SER A 76 14.03 -15.99 5.85
C SER A 76 15.14 -17.04 5.78
N GLY A 77 16.26 -16.71 5.13
CA GLY A 77 17.40 -17.63 4.93
C GLY A 77 17.12 -18.81 4.00
N ARG A 78 16.02 -18.76 3.21
CA ARG A 78 15.55 -19.89 2.39
C ARG A 78 16.05 -19.85 0.94
N TRP A 79 16.89 -18.89 0.56
CA TRP A 79 17.34 -18.73 -0.82
C TRP A 79 18.03 -19.98 -1.39
N ASP A 80 18.96 -20.58 -0.65
CA ASP A 80 19.70 -21.76 -1.14
C ASP A 80 18.76 -22.94 -1.38
N GLU A 81 17.76 -23.13 -0.51
CA GLU A 81 16.71 -24.12 -0.67
C GLU A 81 15.90 -23.87 -1.96
N TRP A 82 15.43 -22.64 -2.14
CA TRP A 82 14.59 -22.28 -3.27
C TRP A 82 15.34 -22.35 -4.60
N LEU A 83 16.57 -21.84 -4.68
CA LEU A 83 17.39 -21.94 -5.88
C LEU A 83 17.66 -23.40 -6.29
N THR A 84 17.76 -24.29 -5.32
CA THR A 84 17.94 -25.73 -5.59
C THR A 84 16.65 -26.36 -6.14
N LEU A 85 15.49 -25.93 -5.66
CA LEU A 85 14.19 -26.49 -6.05
C LEU A 85 13.62 -25.85 -7.32
N GLU A 86 13.94 -24.60 -7.61
CA GLU A 86 13.35 -23.81 -8.71
C GLU A 86 13.34 -24.52 -10.07
N PRO A 87 14.41 -25.23 -10.51
CA PRO A 87 14.43 -25.85 -11.84
C PRO A 87 13.35 -26.92 -12.06
N GLU A 88 12.87 -27.52 -10.97
CA GLU A 88 11.89 -28.62 -10.99
C GLU A 88 10.55 -28.23 -10.34
N ALA A 89 10.48 -27.04 -9.74
CA ALA A 89 9.31 -26.60 -8.99
C ALA A 89 8.22 -26.05 -9.90
N ASP A 90 6.97 -26.32 -9.54
CA ASP A 90 5.83 -25.62 -10.09
C ASP A 90 5.89 -24.12 -9.69
N PRO A 91 5.75 -23.17 -10.65
CA PRO A 91 5.71 -21.75 -10.35
C PRO A 91 4.71 -21.35 -9.24
N ASP A 92 3.55 -22.00 -9.18
CA ASP A 92 2.55 -21.74 -8.15
C ASP A 92 3.03 -22.20 -6.76
N ALA A 93 3.77 -23.31 -6.68
CA ALA A 93 4.37 -23.77 -5.44
C ALA A 93 5.46 -22.80 -4.95
N MET A 94 6.24 -22.22 -5.85
CA MET A 94 7.24 -21.19 -5.51
C MET A 94 6.57 -19.91 -5.02
N ASN A 95 5.52 -19.46 -5.70
CA ASN A 95 4.74 -18.28 -5.28
C ASN A 95 4.14 -18.51 -3.87
N GLU A 96 3.62 -19.68 -3.58
CA GLU A 96 3.06 -20.01 -2.26
C GLU A 96 4.15 -20.09 -1.19
N ALA A 97 5.35 -20.56 -1.52
CA ALA A 97 6.48 -20.57 -0.58
C ALA A 97 6.87 -19.14 -0.16
N ILE A 98 6.93 -18.21 -1.11
CA ILE A 98 7.17 -16.77 -0.83
C ILE A 98 6.00 -16.19 0.00
N ALA A 99 4.76 -16.46 -0.42
CA ALA A 99 3.58 -15.98 0.29
C ALA A 99 3.54 -16.46 1.75
N ASN A 100 3.96 -17.70 2.01
CA ASN A 100 4.04 -18.25 3.37
C ASN A 100 5.06 -17.52 4.24
N VAL A 101 6.23 -17.14 3.69
CA VAL A 101 7.22 -16.32 4.42
C VAL A 101 6.62 -14.97 4.81
N LEU A 102 5.91 -14.31 3.90
CA LEU A 102 5.29 -13.01 4.17
C LEU A 102 4.16 -13.07 5.22
N ARG A 103 3.47 -14.22 5.32
CA ARG A 103 2.38 -14.46 6.28
C ARG A 103 2.86 -14.96 7.64
N THR A 104 4.02 -15.64 7.69
CA THR A 104 4.56 -16.17 8.95
C THR A 104 4.77 -15.02 9.93
N ASP A 105 4.22 -15.17 11.13
CA ASP A 105 4.23 -14.14 12.20
C ASP A 105 3.72 -12.76 11.74
N ASN A 106 2.88 -12.72 10.70
CA ASN A 106 2.40 -11.50 10.05
C ASN A 106 3.55 -10.60 9.53
N ALA A 107 4.67 -11.15 9.10
CA ALA A 107 5.91 -10.44 8.83
C ALA A 107 5.73 -9.17 7.98
N LEU A 108 4.96 -9.23 6.88
CA LEU A 108 4.72 -8.06 6.04
C LEU A 108 3.88 -6.98 6.75
N VAL A 109 2.86 -7.41 7.50
CA VAL A 109 2.00 -6.49 8.28
C VAL A 109 2.82 -5.82 9.37
N GLU A 110 3.61 -6.59 10.13
CA GLU A 110 4.46 -6.07 11.22
C GLU A 110 5.53 -5.13 10.70
N SER A 111 6.14 -5.45 9.57
CA SER A 111 7.11 -4.58 8.93
C SER A 111 6.50 -3.22 8.56
N LEU A 112 5.33 -3.21 7.90
CA LEU A 112 4.65 -1.95 7.57
C LEU A 112 4.12 -1.23 8.83
N ALA A 113 3.62 -1.98 9.82
CA ALA A 113 3.13 -1.40 11.07
C ALA A 113 4.20 -0.61 11.81
N SER A 114 5.47 -1.01 11.75
CA SER A 114 6.58 -0.28 12.36
C SER A 114 6.71 1.18 11.88
N HIS A 115 6.25 1.47 10.66
CA HIS A 115 6.27 2.81 10.08
C HIS A 115 5.06 3.67 10.46
N VAL A 116 3.89 3.05 10.72
CA VAL A 116 2.60 3.74 10.81
C VAL A 116 1.99 3.77 12.22
N SER A 117 2.48 2.93 13.16
CA SER A 117 1.85 2.74 14.48
C SER A 117 2.25 3.75 15.54
N HIS A 118 3.16 4.65 15.26
CA HIS A 118 3.62 5.64 16.22
C HIS A 118 3.14 7.03 15.82
N GLU A 119 2.38 7.68 16.71
CA GLU A 119 1.99 9.08 16.52
C GLU A 119 3.23 9.97 16.38
N GLN A 120 3.26 10.73 15.31
CA GLN A 120 4.29 11.72 15.08
C GLN A 120 3.66 12.93 14.37
N PRO A 121 3.74 14.14 14.98
CA PRO A 121 3.15 15.34 14.38
C PRO A 121 3.67 15.57 12.97
N ARG A 122 2.76 15.83 12.04
CA ARG A 122 3.06 16.12 10.64
C ARG A 122 3.90 15.06 9.91
N LYS A 123 3.92 13.83 10.41
CA LYS A 123 4.44 12.68 9.67
C LYS A 123 3.34 12.11 8.80
N MET A 124 3.71 11.67 7.60
CA MET A 124 2.87 10.92 6.67
C MET A 124 3.67 9.79 6.05
N VAL A 125 3.01 8.67 5.80
CA VAL A 125 3.62 7.51 5.15
C VAL A 125 3.03 7.33 3.75
N PHE A 126 3.91 7.28 2.75
CA PHE A 126 3.58 6.91 1.37
C PHE A 126 4.02 5.48 1.12
N VAL A 127 3.05 4.59 0.90
CA VAL A 127 3.29 3.18 0.58
C VAL A 127 3.27 3.02 -0.93
N THR A 128 4.41 2.68 -1.50
CA THR A 128 4.64 2.56 -2.95
C THR A 128 4.90 1.11 -3.37
N ASP A 129 5.02 0.88 -4.67
CA ASP A 129 5.31 -0.43 -5.27
C ASP A 129 4.30 -1.52 -4.86
N THR A 130 3.03 -1.14 -4.68
CA THR A 130 1.93 -2.03 -4.26
C THR A 130 1.71 -3.19 -5.24
N ILE A 131 2.10 -3.03 -6.50
CA ILE A 131 2.10 -4.10 -7.50
C ILE A 131 2.90 -5.34 -7.05
N ALA A 132 3.92 -5.17 -6.21
CA ALA A 132 4.73 -6.25 -5.67
C ALA A 132 3.98 -7.19 -4.71
N LEU A 133 2.78 -6.81 -4.27
CA LEU A 133 1.91 -7.73 -3.54
C LEU A 133 1.47 -8.92 -4.41
N HIS A 134 1.34 -8.72 -5.74
CA HIS A 134 1.01 -9.80 -6.66
C HIS A 134 2.23 -10.69 -6.93
N PRO A 135 2.07 -12.02 -6.91
CA PRO A 135 0.85 -12.79 -6.58
C PRO A 135 0.75 -13.20 -5.10
N TYR A 136 1.62 -12.72 -4.23
CA TYR A 136 1.92 -13.26 -2.91
C TYR A 136 0.94 -12.85 -1.81
N PHE A 137 0.39 -11.65 -1.89
CA PHE A 137 -0.37 -11.05 -0.79
C PHE A 137 -1.55 -10.21 -1.27
N ARG A 138 -2.64 -10.16 -0.51
CA ARG A 138 -3.81 -9.33 -0.82
C ARG A 138 -3.72 -7.99 -0.10
N ALA A 139 -3.96 -6.88 -0.83
CA ALA A 139 -3.96 -5.53 -0.26
C ALA A 139 -4.96 -5.39 0.90
N ARG A 140 -6.12 -6.04 0.81
CA ARG A 140 -7.11 -6.07 1.89
C ARG A 140 -6.60 -6.78 3.15
N SER A 141 -5.83 -7.86 3.01
CA SER A 141 -5.25 -8.55 4.15
C SER A 141 -4.24 -7.64 4.88
N LEU A 142 -3.50 -6.83 4.12
CA LEU A 142 -2.60 -5.82 4.67
C LEU A 142 -3.38 -4.75 5.46
N GLU A 143 -4.45 -4.19 4.87
CA GLU A 143 -5.33 -3.23 5.56
C GLU A 143 -5.91 -3.82 6.84
N SER A 144 -6.46 -5.03 6.76
CA SER A 144 -7.07 -5.70 7.91
C SER A 144 -6.08 -5.91 9.06
N GLY A 145 -4.82 -6.25 8.75
CA GLY A 145 -3.76 -6.43 9.74
C GLY A 145 -3.27 -5.11 10.36
N LEU A 146 -3.49 -3.99 9.69
CA LEU A 146 -3.14 -2.65 10.17
C LEU A 146 -4.29 -1.95 10.90
N HIS A 147 -5.49 -2.54 10.91
CA HIS A 147 -6.66 -1.93 11.53
C HIS A 147 -6.41 -1.55 12.99
N ASP A 148 -6.86 -0.35 13.38
CA ASP A 148 -6.63 0.28 14.71
C ASP A 148 -5.15 0.56 15.04
N ARG A 149 -4.21 0.25 14.13
CA ARG A 149 -2.77 0.43 14.33
C ARG A 149 -2.21 1.67 13.63
N VAL A 150 -2.91 2.21 12.65
CA VAL A 150 -2.45 3.37 11.87
C VAL A 150 -2.67 4.64 12.68
N LYS A 151 -1.57 5.31 13.07
CA LYS A 151 -1.58 6.53 13.90
C LYS A 151 -1.12 7.78 13.15
N VAL A 152 -0.64 7.62 11.93
CA VAL A 152 -0.23 8.72 11.05
C VAL A 152 -0.91 8.59 9.69
N PRO A 153 -1.22 9.69 8.99
CA PRO A 153 -1.77 9.63 7.65
C PRO A 153 -0.94 8.70 6.75
N THR A 154 -1.58 7.66 6.24
CA THR A 154 -0.94 6.63 5.43
C THR A 154 -1.66 6.50 4.10
N VAL A 155 -0.93 6.66 3.00
CA VAL A 155 -1.45 6.62 1.63
C VAL A 155 -0.84 5.44 0.89
N ILE A 156 -1.68 4.49 0.48
CA ILE A 156 -1.29 3.40 -0.42
C ILE A 156 -1.58 3.81 -1.86
N PHE A 157 -0.55 3.87 -2.70
CA PHE A 157 -0.71 4.04 -4.14
C PHE A 157 -1.14 2.71 -4.75
N TYR A 158 -2.42 2.62 -5.11
CA TYR A 158 -3.07 1.37 -5.46
C TYR A 158 -3.35 1.28 -6.96
N PRO A 159 -2.65 0.41 -7.70
CA PRO A 159 -2.92 0.17 -9.11
C PRO A 159 -4.18 -0.69 -9.24
N GLY A 160 -5.25 -0.10 -9.76
CA GLY A 160 -6.51 -0.82 -9.91
C GLY A 160 -7.66 0.08 -10.28
N ARG A 161 -8.89 -0.43 -10.10
CA ARG A 161 -10.12 0.29 -10.37
C ARG A 161 -11.05 0.23 -9.18
N ARG A 162 -11.79 1.30 -8.99
CA ARG A 162 -12.82 1.38 -7.95
C ARG A 162 -14.16 0.91 -8.51
N SER A 163 -14.86 0.11 -7.74
CA SER A 163 -16.23 -0.32 -8.03
C SER A 163 -17.13 0.05 -6.85
N GLY A 164 -18.05 0.98 -7.09
CA GLY A 164 -18.92 1.51 -6.04
C GLY A 164 -18.15 2.29 -4.96
N GLN A 165 -18.72 2.32 -3.75
CA GLN A 165 -18.20 3.15 -2.66
C GLN A 165 -17.02 2.50 -1.91
N TYR A 166 -17.01 1.17 -1.79
CA TYR A 166 -16.10 0.44 -0.90
C TYR A 166 -15.38 -0.74 -1.56
N GLY A 167 -15.39 -0.82 -2.88
CA GLY A 167 -14.82 -1.95 -3.59
C GLY A 167 -13.70 -1.58 -4.53
N LEU A 168 -12.72 -2.47 -4.64
CA LEU A 168 -11.56 -2.31 -5.51
C LEU A 168 -11.32 -3.58 -6.32
N HIS A 169 -10.81 -3.40 -7.56
CA HIS A 169 -10.24 -4.45 -8.39
C HIS A 169 -8.73 -4.23 -8.52
N PHE A 170 -7.95 -5.04 -7.84
CA PHE A 170 -6.49 -4.92 -7.88
C PHE A 170 -5.98 -5.26 -9.29
N LEU A 171 -5.07 -4.44 -9.79
CA LEU A 171 -4.48 -4.56 -11.13
C LEU A 171 -5.51 -4.63 -12.29
N GLY A 172 -6.78 -4.40 -12.02
CA GLY A 172 -7.85 -4.43 -13.01
C GLY A 172 -8.31 -5.83 -13.44
N PHE A 173 -7.64 -6.90 -13.02
CA PHE A 173 -8.00 -8.29 -13.35
C PHE A 173 -8.33 -9.18 -12.14
N TYR A 174 -7.96 -8.77 -10.92
CA TYR A 174 -8.41 -9.49 -9.72
C TYR A 174 -9.91 -9.30 -9.52
N GLU A 175 -10.53 -10.32 -8.95
CA GLU A 175 -11.94 -10.23 -8.56
C GLU A 175 -12.19 -9.07 -7.61
N PHE A 176 -13.43 -8.63 -7.59
CA PHE A 176 -13.90 -7.60 -6.69
C PHE A 176 -13.57 -7.94 -5.24
N ASP A 177 -12.89 -7.03 -4.59
CA ASP A 177 -12.64 -7.08 -3.16
C ASP A 177 -13.35 -5.88 -2.51
N GLY A 178 -14.31 -6.16 -1.64
CA GLY A 178 -15.18 -5.17 -1.02
C GLY A 178 -14.84 -4.92 0.45
N ASN A 179 -15.60 -3.98 1.04
CA ASN A 179 -15.51 -3.65 2.47
C ASN A 179 -14.17 -3.04 2.91
N TYR A 180 -13.53 -2.26 2.04
CA TYR A 180 -12.43 -1.41 2.45
C TYR A 180 -12.94 -0.34 3.44
N ARG A 181 -12.24 -0.18 4.54
CA ARG A 181 -12.56 0.82 5.60
C ARG A 181 -11.83 2.14 5.37
N ALA A 182 -10.75 2.09 4.63
CA ALA A 182 -9.96 3.24 4.25
C ALA A 182 -10.73 4.20 3.33
N THR A 183 -10.31 5.45 3.30
CA THR A 183 -10.82 6.43 2.34
C THR A 183 -10.28 6.14 0.95
N LEU A 184 -11.18 5.92 -0.02
CA LEU A 184 -10.81 5.66 -1.40
C LEU A 184 -10.81 6.98 -2.20
N LEU A 185 -9.68 7.32 -2.81
CA LEU A 185 -9.48 8.50 -3.64
C LEU A 185 -9.16 8.08 -5.08
N GLY A 186 -9.78 8.72 -6.06
CA GLY A 186 -9.59 8.38 -7.46
C GLY A 186 -10.31 7.09 -7.89
N GLY A 187 -9.92 6.57 -9.04
CA GLY A 187 -10.34 5.25 -9.53
C GLY A 187 -11.82 5.09 -9.90
N LEU A 188 -12.64 6.14 -9.88
CA LEU A 188 -14.03 6.09 -10.33
C LEU A 188 -14.06 6.06 -11.86
N GLU A 189 -14.91 5.17 -12.42
CA GLU A 189 -15.22 5.16 -13.85
C GLU A 189 -15.93 6.42 -14.29
#